data_c5112e9cb5477a55b215feda7e1b8d4e
#
_entry.id   c5112e9cb5477a55b215feda7e1b8d4e
#
_cell.length_a   1.000
_cell.length_b   1.000
_cell.length_c   1.000
_cell.angle_alpha   90.00
_cell.angle_beta   90.00
_cell.angle_gamma   90.00
#
_symmetry.space_group_name_H-M   'P 1'
#
loop_
_entity.id
_entity.type
_entity.pdbx_description
1 polymer ?
#
loop_
_entity_poly.entity_id
_entity_poly.type
_entity_poly.pdbx_seq_one_letter_code
_entity_poly.pdbx_strand_id
1 'polypeptide(L)'
;MLYGGSRSGKTFIIVFALIIRACKVKSRHVMLRQTFNSIKTSIWLDTLIKVMAIAFPDLSYKLNKTDYYVMLPNGSEIWIAGLDDDKRVEKILGKEFSTIFFNECSQLSYNSVQVALTRLAEKNTLKKKVYFDENPPNKKHWSYWLFIKKIEPLESEPLESPEEYASMIMNPKDNLDNIDEEYLKMLSKMPEKDRKRFLEGEFLDANDGEAYYSFDRERHVKPCAKQPGTLWIGMDFNVMPMTAVIGQYYNQTFHIIDEVFLENSDTFKMVDYLLKKRYKGTVIPDSTGRNRKTSGK
;
A
#
# COMPACT_ATOMS: atom_id res chain seq x y z
N MET A 1 -7.84 11.56 -5.36
CA MET A 1 -7.86 10.59 -4.23
C MET A 1 -8.85 11.04 -3.16
N LEU A 2 -9.67 10.13 -2.64
CA LEU A 2 -10.45 10.34 -1.41
C LEU A 2 -9.75 9.61 -0.27
N TYR A 3 -9.39 10.32 0.79
CA TYR A 3 -8.75 9.73 1.95
C TYR A 3 -9.43 10.19 3.25
N GLY A 4 -9.23 9.48 4.34
CA GLY A 4 -9.81 9.86 5.63
C GLY A 4 -10.28 8.69 6.45
N GLY A 5 -11.08 8.96 7.47
CA GLY A 5 -11.54 7.97 8.44
C GLY A 5 -12.44 6.88 7.86
N SER A 6 -12.67 5.85 8.66
CA SER A 6 -13.49 4.69 8.27
C SER A 6 -14.98 5.07 8.19
N ARG A 7 -15.73 4.39 7.30
CA ARG A 7 -17.18 4.61 7.11
C ARG A 7 -17.59 6.01 6.65
N SER A 8 -16.67 6.80 6.10
CA SER A 8 -16.95 8.17 5.61
C SER A 8 -17.65 8.23 4.23
N GLY A 9 -17.96 7.09 3.61
CA GLY A 9 -18.64 7.06 2.30
C GLY A 9 -17.72 7.14 1.08
N LYS A 10 -16.38 7.21 1.24
CA LYS A 10 -15.40 7.35 0.15
C LYS A 10 -15.65 6.38 -1.02
N THR A 11 -15.68 5.08 -0.71
CA THR A 11 -15.88 4.02 -1.71
C THR A 11 -17.23 4.13 -2.40
N PHE A 12 -18.30 4.44 -1.66
CA PHE A 12 -19.64 4.64 -2.20
C PHE A 12 -19.66 5.74 -3.27
N ILE A 13 -19.10 6.91 -2.97
CA ILE A 13 -19.06 8.06 -3.88
C ILE A 13 -18.24 7.75 -5.14
N ILE A 14 -17.11 7.04 -5.01
CA ILE A 14 -16.31 6.67 -6.17
C ILE A 14 -17.05 5.67 -7.06
N VAL A 15 -17.67 4.65 -6.48
CA VAL A 15 -18.47 3.67 -7.24
C VAL A 15 -19.66 4.36 -7.93
N PHE A 16 -20.34 5.27 -7.24
CA PHE A 16 -21.40 6.11 -7.82
C PHE A 16 -20.90 6.93 -9.03
N ALA A 17 -19.78 7.64 -8.88
CA ALA A 17 -19.19 8.42 -9.97
C ALA A 17 -18.77 7.53 -11.16
N LEU A 18 -18.29 6.33 -10.90
CA LEU A 18 -17.89 5.36 -11.92
C LEU A 18 -19.10 4.88 -12.72
N ILE A 19 -20.22 4.55 -12.05
CA ILE A 19 -21.48 4.17 -12.72
C ILE A 19 -21.99 5.31 -13.60
N ILE A 20 -22.03 6.57 -13.10
CA ILE A 20 -22.40 7.74 -13.91
C ILE A 20 -21.54 7.83 -15.18
N ARG A 21 -20.22 7.63 -15.06
CA ARG A 21 -19.32 7.67 -16.21
C ARG A 21 -19.64 6.55 -17.21
N ALA A 22 -19.92 5.35 -16.70
CA ALA A 22 -20.29 4.21 -17.52
C ALA A 22 -21.65 4.38 -18.25
N CYS A 23 -22.58 5.11 -17.64
CA CYS A 23 -23.87 5.44 -18.28
C CYS A 23 -23.72 6.47 -19.41
N LYS A 24 -22.75 7.39 -19.33
CA LYS A 24 -22.61 8.49 -20.31
C LYS A 24 -22.15 8.02 -21.70
N VAL A 25 -21.23 7.09 -21.76
CA VAL A 25 -20.63 6.62 -23.01
C VAL A 25 -20.31 5.15 -22.84
N LYS A 26 -20.55 4.33 -23.88
CA LYS A 26 -20.11 2.93 -23.87
C LYS A 26 -18.60 2.85 -23.61
N SER A 27 -18.23 2.26 -22.49
CA SER A 27 -16.86 2.25 -21.98
C SER A 27 -16.61 1.15 -20.97
N ARG A 28 -15.32 0.83 -20.76
CA ARG A 28 -14.89 -0.11 -19.72
C ARG A 28 -14.28 0.62 -18.56
N HIS A 29 -14.62 0.13 -17.39
CA HIS A 29 -14.13 0.63 -16.10
C HIS A 29 -13.64 -0.55 -15.28
N VAL A 30 -12.65 -0.34 -14.42
CA VAL A 30 -12.18 -1.39 -13.52
C VAL A 30 -11.98 -0.85 -12.10
N MET A 31 -12.36 -1.66 -11.14
CA MET A 31 -12.07 -1.46 -9.72
C MET A 31 -11.03 -2.51 -9.29
N LEU A 32 -9.95 -2.05 -8.69
CA LEU A 32 -8.79 -2.86 -8.31
C LEU A 32 -8.55 -2.78 -6.81
N ARG A 33 -8.14 -3.88 -6.22
CA ARG A 33 -7.69 -3.96 -4.83
C ARG A 33 -6.52 -4.94 -4.73
N GLN A 34 -5.83 -4.96 -3.59
CA GLN A 34 -4.70 -5.87 -3.38
C GLN A 34 -5.09 -7.32 -3.67
N THR A 35 -6.18 -7.84 -3.07
CA THR A 35 -6.61 -9.22 -3.32
C THR A 35 -8.00 -9.27 -3.95
N PHE A 36 -8.19 -10.28 -4.82
CA PHE A 36 -9.50 -10.52 -5.44
C PHE A 36 -10.59 -10.83 -4.41
N ASN A 37 -10.29 -11.63 -3.40
CA ASN A 37 -11.28 -11.96 -2.37
C ASN A 37 -11.73 -10.72 -1.59
N SER A 38 -10.83 -9.80 -1.31
CA SER A 38 -11.17 -8.55 -0.62
C SER A 38 -12.09 -7.67 -1.43
N ILE A 39 -11.81 -7.45 -2.73
CA ILE A 39 -12.69 -6.63 -3.57
C ILE A 39 -14.03 -7.31 -3.87
N LYS A 40 -14.02 -8.63 -4.04
CA LYS A 40 -15.25 -9.41 -4.18
C LYS A 40 -16.18 -9.24 -2.99
N THR A 41 -15.65 -9.34 -1.78
CA THR A 41 -16.44 -9.25 -0.56
C THR A 41 -16.91 -7.83 -0.27
N SER A 42 -16.02 -6.84 -0.39
CA SER A 42 -16.32 -5.46 0.01
C SER A 42 -17.05 -4.64 -1.05
N ILE A 43 -16.72 -4.83 -2.33
CA ILE A 43 -17.32 -4.04 -3.42
C ILE A 43 -18.37 -4.84 -4.16
N TRP A 44 -18.03 -6.01 -4.70
CA TRP A 44 -18.95 -6.76 -5.55
C TRP A 44 -20.21 -7.24 -4.83
N LEU A 45 -20.07 -7.79 -3.63
CA LEU A 45 -21.19 -8.33 -2.86
C LEU A 45 -21.88 -7.30 -1.96
N ASP A 46 -21.27 -6.14 -1.70
CA ASP A 46 -21.80 -5.13 -0.78
C ASP A 46 -21.94 -3.75 -1.45
N THR A 47 -20.85 -2.99 -1.60
CA THR A 47 -20.91 -1.56 -1.97
C THR A 47 -21.56 -1.34 -3.33
N LEU A 48 -21.23 -2.13 -4.35
CA LEU A 48 -21.77 -1.99 -5.69
C LEU A 48 -23.29 -2.21 -5.70
N ILE A 49 -23.76 -3.24 -4.99
CA ILE A 49 -25.19 -3.55 -4.89
C ILE A 49 -25.93 -2.43 -4.16
N LYS A 50 -25.38 -1.90 -3.08
CA LYS A 50 -25.94 -0.76 -2.34
C LYS A 50 -26.02 0.49 -3.21
N VAL A 51 -24.95 0.84 -3.93
CA VAL A 51 -24.94 2.01 -4.83
C VAL A 51 -26.00 1.86 -5.92
N MET A 52 -26.09 0.66 -6.56
CA MET A 52 -27.11 0.40 -7.58
C MET A 52 -28.52 0.54 -7.01
N ALA A 53 -28.79 -0.06 -5.85
CA ALA A 53 -30.13 -0.04 -5.25
C ALA A 53 -30.55 1.38 -4.77
N ILE A 54 -29.64 2.16 -4.21
CA ILE A 54 -29.96 3.47 -3.62
C ILE A 54 -29.94 4.59 -4.66
N ALA A 55 -28.92 4.62 -5.52
CA ALA A 55 -28.70 5.74 -6.42
C ALA A 55 -29.18 5.50 -7.85
N PHE A 56 -29.39 4.25 -8.24
CA PHE A 56 -29.79 3.88 -9.60
C PHE A 56 -30.90 2.78 -9.60
N PRO A 57 -32.01 2.96 -8.86
CA PRO A 57 -33.04 1.90 -8.71
C PRO A 57 -33.65 1.46 -10.05
N ASP A 58 -33.76 2.36 -11.01
CA ASP A 58 -34.36 2.11 -12.33
C ASP A 58 -33.34 1.66 -13.39
N LEU A 59 -32.06 1.61 -13.05
CA LEU A 59 -31.00 1.20 -13.98
C LEU A 59 -30.93 -0.33 -14.08
N SER A 60 -31.37 -0.87 -15.21
CA SER A 60 -31.17 -2.32 -15.46
C SER A 60 -29.71 -2.64 -15.71
N TYR A 61 -29.26 -3.80 -15.24
CA TYR A 61 -27.90 -4.29 -15.46
C TYR A 61 -27.83 -5.80 -15.43
N LYS A 62 -26.76 -6.36 -16.01
CA LYS A 62 -26.50 -7.79 -16.00
C LYS A 62 -25.20 -8.07 -15.24
N LEU A 63 -25.23 -9.04 -14.33
CA LEU A 63 -24.05 -9.50 -13.60
C LEU A 63 -23.42 -10.72 -14.29
N ASN A 64 -22.18 -10.60 -14.73
CA ASN A 64 -21.38 -11.76 -15.10
C ASN A 64 -20.61 -12.24 -13.85
N LYS A 65 -21.07 -13.35 -13.26
CA LYS A 65 -20.49 -13.93 -12.04
C LYS A 65 -19.28 -14.83 -12.30
N THR A 66 -19.01 -15.17 -13.56
CA THR A 66 -17.83 -15.95 -13.94
C THR A 66 -16.61 -15.08 -14.09
N ASP A 67 -16.76 -13.97 -14.80
CA ASP A 67 -15.69 -13.02 -15.08
C ASP A 67 -15.68 -11.80 -14.17
N TYR A 68 -16.71 -11.64 -13.36
CA TYR A 68 -16.89 -10.57 -12.38
C TYR A 68 -16.90 -9.16 -12.99
N TYR A 69 -17.87 -8.93 -13.86
CA TYR A 69 -18.19 -7.58 -14.36
C TYR A 69 -19.71 -7.34 -14.42
N VAL A 70 -20.07 -6.08 -14.31
CA VAL A 70 -21.44 -5.58 -14.55
C VAL A 70 -21.51 -5.07 -15.97
N MET A 71 -22.54 -5.47 -16.72
CA MET A 71 -22.85 -4.91 -18.03
C MET A 71 -24.06 -3.99 -17.91
N LEU A 72 -23.93 -2.75 -18.36
CA LEU A 72 -25.00 -1.76 -18.45
C LEU A 72 -25.73 -1.84 -19.79
N PRO A 73 -26.97 -1.27 -19.92
CA PRO A 73 -27.76 -1.35 -21.15
C PRO A 73 -27.09 -0.76 -22.39
N ASN A 74 -26.24 0.24 -22.20
CA ASN A 74 -25.46 0.86 -23.29
C ASN A 74 -24.23 0.05 -23.72
N GLY A 75 -24.01 -1.14 -23.13
CA GLY A 75 -22.89 -2.03 -23.37
C GLY A 75 -21.59 -1.62 -22.65
N SER A 76 -21.67 -0.72 -21.67
CA SER A 76 -20.53 -0.45 -20.77
C SER A 76 -20.30 -1.58 -19.80
N GLU A 77 -19.04 -1.80 -19.44
CA GLU A 77 -18.61 -2.85 -18.53
C GLU A 77 -17.89 -2.27 -17.31
N ILE A 78 -18.25 -2.76 -16.12
CA ILE A 78 -17.57 -2.41 -14.86
C ILE A 78 -16.98 -3.67 -14.25
N TRP A 79 -15.68 -3.80 -14.29
CA TRP A 79 -14.91 -4.97 -13.86
C TRP A 79 -14.42 -4.83 -12.43
N ILE A 80 -14.22 -5.97 -11.74
CA ILE A 80 -13.43 -6.03 -10.51
C ILE A 80 -12.26 -6.99 -10.66
N ALA A 81 -11.12 -6.68 -10.01
CA ALA A 81 -9.98 -7.60 -9.94
C ALA A 81 -9.08 -7.35 -8.73
N GLY A 82 -8.34 -8.40 -8.37
CA GLY A 82 -7.20 -8.32 -7.44
C GLY A 82 -5.89 -8.15 -8.20
N LEU A 83 -4.91 -7.58 -7.52
CA LEU A 83 -3.54 -7.44 -8.03
C LEU A 83 -2.60 -8.52 -7.46
N ASP A 84 -3.15 -9.55 -6.79
CA ASP A 84 -2.45 -10.66 -6.14
C ASP A 84 -2.44 -11.96 -6.97
N ASP A 85 -3.18 -12.02 -8.06
CA ASP A 85 -3.31 -13.22 -8.90
C ASP A 85 -2.84 -12.90 -10.33
N ASP A 86 -1.68 -13.39 -10.71
CA ASP A 86 -1.05 -13.13 -12.02
C ASP A 86 -1.99 -13.44 -13.20
N LYS A 87 -2.76 -14.53 -13.15
CA LYS A 87 -3.72 -14.88 -14.22
C LYS A 87 -4.87 -13.87 -14.35
N ARG A 88 -5.31 -13.28 -13.24
CA ARG A 88 -6.36 -12.25 -13.24
C ARG A 88 -5.81 -10.89 -13.62
N VAL A 89 -4.61 -10.59 -13.18
CA VAL A 89 -3.85 -9.41 -13.61
C VAL A 89 -3.64 -9.47 -15.12
N GLU A 90 -3.18 -10.58 -15.68
CA GLU A 90 -3.05 -10.77 -17.14
C GLU A 90 -4.38 -10.57 -17.89
N LYS A 91 -5.49 -11.09 -17.37
CA LYS A 91 -6.82 -10.90 -17.96
C LYS A 91 -7.23 -9.42 -18.02
N ILE A 92 -6.85 -8.64 -17.02
CA ILE A 92 -7.08 -7.20 -16.97
C ILE A 92 -6.07 -6.46 -17.83
N LEU A 93 -4.82 -6.87 -17.80
CA LEU A 93 -3.77 -6.30 -18.66
C LEU A 93 -4.05 -6.55 -20.16
N GLY A 94 -4.90 -7.51 -20.52
CA GLY A 94 -5.40 -7.71 -21.87
C GLY A 94 -6.52 -6.76 -22.31
N LYS A 95 -7.01 -5.86 -21.43
CA LYS A 95 -8.11 -4.92 -21.71
C LYS A 95 -7.65 -3.48 -21.53
N GLU A 96 -8.36 -2.58 -22.22
CA GLU A 96 -8.20 -1.13 -22.04
C GLU A 96 -9.39 -0.56 -21.29
N PHE A 97 -9.15 0.43 -20.45
CA PHE A 97 -10.17 1.06 -19.60
C PHE A 97 -10.18 2.58 -19.77
N SER A 98 -11.35 3.17 -19.56
CA SER A 98 -11.54 4.62 -19.48
C SER A 98 -11.42 5.16 -18.06
N THR A 99 -11.61 4.28 -17.06
CA THR A 99 -11.51 4.62 -15.64
C THR A 99 -10.92 3.45 -14.88
N ILE A 100 -9.99 3.74 -14.00
CA ILE A 100 -9.45 2.79 -13.03
C ILE A 100 -9.74 3.33 -11.63
N PHE A 101 -10.21 2.48 -10.74
CA PHE A 101 -10.38 2.78 -9.33
C PHE A 101 -9.53 1.83 -8.48
N PHE A 102 -8.60 2.38 -7.72
CA PHE A 102 -7.79 1.65 -6.75
C PHE A 102 -8.41 1.80 -5.37
N ASN A 103 -9.07 0.74 -4.92
CA ASN A 103 -9.72 0.68 -3.61
C ASN A 103 -8.72 0.25 -2.53
N GLU A 104 -8.73 0.94 -1.39
CA GLU A 104 -7.80 0.75 -0.27
C GLU A 104 -6.33 0.77 -0.76
N CYS A 105 -5.98 1.84 -1.49
CA CYS A 105 -4.68 1.95 -2.16
C CYS A 105 -3.49 2.00 -1.19
N SER A 106 -3.74 2.22 0.10
CA SER A 106 -2.74 2.04 1.17
C SER A 106 -2.16 0.62 1.28
N GLN A 107 -2.82 -0.37 0.66
CA GLN A 107 -2.35 -1.76 0.62
C GLN A 107 -1.57 -2.08 -0.65
N LEU A 108 -1.51 -1.17 -1.63
CA LEU A 108 -0.91 -1.39 -2.93
C LEU A 108 0.51 -0.85 -3.01
N SER A 109 1.39 -1.58 -3.69
CA SER A 109 2.69 -1.03 -4.08
C SER A 109 2.51 -0.01 -5.21
N TYR A 110 3.37 1.01 -5.25
CA TYR A 110 3.34 2.00 -6.32
C TYR A 110 3.62 1.37 -7.69
N ASN A 111 4.51 0.39 -7.74
CA ASN A 111 4.80 -0.36 -8.97
C ASN A 111 3.55 -1.07 -9.54
N SER A 112 2.75 -1.72 -8.69
CA SER A 112 1.49 -2.35 -9.12
C SER A 112 0.50 -1.33 -9.68
N VAL A 113 0.44 -0.13 -9.09
CA VAL A 113 -0.38 0.98 -9.60
C VAL A 113 0.13 1.42 -10.98
N GLN A 114 1.43 1.63 -11.15
CA GLN A 114 2.03 2.04 -12.44
C GLN A 114 1.73 1.02 -13.56
N VAL A 115 1.88 -0.28 -13.28
CA VAL A 115 1.55 -1.34 -14.24
C VAL A 115 0.07 -1.28 -14.64
N ALA A 116 -0.84 -1.12 -13.70
CA ALA A 116 -2.27 -1.02 -14.00
C ALA A 116 -2.62 0.25 -14.79
N LEU A 117 -1.93 1.37 -14.56
CA LEU A 117 -2.13 2.63 -15.28
C LEU A 117 -1.84 2.51 -16.79
N THR A 118 -0.98 1.58 -17.22
CA THR A 118 -0.76 1.31 -18.65
C THR A 118 -2.03 0.87 -19.38
N ARG A 119 -3.07 0.46 -18.65
CA ARG A 119 -4.37 0.01 -19.21
C ARG A 119 -5.40 1.15 -19.33
N LEU A 120 -5.05 2.36 -18.93
CA LEU A 120 -5.93 3.55 -19.03
C LEU A 120 -5.91 4.12 -20.47
N ALA A 121 -6.20 3.29 -21.45
CA ALA A 121 -5.96 3.56 -22.89
C ALA A 121 -7.21 3.41 -23.78
N GLU A 122 -8.40 3.06 -23.24
CA GLU A 122 -9.59 2.82 -24.05
C GLU A 122 -9.98 4.06 -24.88
N LYS A 123 -10.11 3.89 -26.20
CA LYS A 123 -10.43 4.98 -27.11
C LYS A 123 -11.93 5.29 -27.12
N ASN A 124 -12.33 6.41 -26.53
CA ASN A 124 -13.67 6.98 -26.55
C ASN A 124 -13.62 8.47 -26.16
N THR A 125 -14.79 9.11 -26.02
CA THR A 125 -14.92 10.55 -25.70
C THR A 125 -14.78 10.88 -24.21
N LEU A 126 -14.69 9.90 -23.34
CA LEU A 126 -14.49 10.13 -21.91
C LEU A 126 -13.04 10.57 -21.63
N LYS A 127 -12.86 11.64 -20.86
CA LYS A 127 -11.55 11.95 -20.29
C LYS A 127 -11.11 10.77 -19.40
N LYS A 128 -9.89 10.28 -19.59
CA LYS A 128 -9.33 9.22 -18.76
C LYS A 128 -9.24 9.68 -17.31
N LYS A 129 -9.65 8.82 -16.36
CA LYS A 129 -9.63 9.14 -14.93
C LYS A 129 -9.18 7.98 -14.09
N VAL A 130 -8.48 8.32 -13.01
CA VAL A 130 -8.10 7.36 -11.97
C VAL A 130 -8.67 7.85 -10.64
N TYR A 131 -9.29 6.94 -9.91
CA TYR A 131 -9.77 7.18 -8.57
C TYR A 131 -8.99 6.34 -7.58
N PHE A 132 -8.80 6.88 -6.40
CA PHE A 132 -8.15 6.21 -5.28
C PHE A 132 -8.96 6.46 -4.02
N ASP A 133 -9.08 5.45 -3.15
CA ASP A 133 -9.50 5.65 -1.79
C ASP A 133 -8.58 4.95 -0.80
N GLU A 134 -8.50 5.49 0.41
CA GLU A 134 -7.76 4.87 1.50
C GLU A 134 -8.14 5.42 2.88
N ASN A 135 -7.90 4.61 3.91
CA ASN A 135 -7.63 5.15 5.24
C ASN A 135 -6.14 5.45 5.29
N PRO A 136 -5.74 6.67 5.68
CA PRO A 136 -4.37 7.13 5.52
C PRO A 136 -3.35 6.19 6.16
N PRO A 137 -2.30 5.79 5.44
CA PRO A 137 -1.15 5.07 6.02
C PRO A 137 -0.20 6.06 6.72
N ASN A 138 1.06 5.68 6.88
CA ASN A 138 2.08 6.61 7.35
C ASN A 138 2.59 7.51 6.20
N LYS A 139 3.26 8.61 6.56
CA LYS A 139 3.80 9.62 5.62
C LYS A 139 4.94 9.11 4.72
N LYS A 140 5.47 7.90 4.94
CA LYS A 140 6.45 7.26 4.03
C LYS A 140 5.75 6.61 2.82
N HIS A 141 4.44 6.40 2.88
CA HIS A 141 3.70 5.75 1.81
C HIS A 141 3.64 6.61 0.55
N TRP A 142 3.69 5.97 -0.63
CA TRP A 142 3.69 6.64 -1.94
C TRP A 142 2.47 7.57 -2.15
N SER A 143 1.30 7.23 -1.61
CA SER A 143 0.09 8.05 -1.75
C SER A 143 0.23 9.42 -1.07
N TYR A 144 0.92 9.50 0.07
CA TYR A 144 1.21 10.77 0.73
C TYR A 144 2.12 11.65 -0.14
N TRP A 145 3.18 11.08 -0.71
CA TRP A 145 4.09 11.82 -1.57
C TRP A 145 3.39 12.32 -2.83
N LEU A 146 2.67 11.42 -3.54
CA LEU A 146 2.00 11.73 -4.79
C LEU A 146 0.86 12.75 -4.63
N PHE A 147 -0.04 12.54 -3.65
CA PHE A 147 -1.27 13.32 -3.55
C PHE A 147 -1.20 14.50 -2.58
N ILE A 148 -0.38 14.44 -1.55
CA ILE A 148 -0.27 15.49 -0.54
C ILE A 148 0.96 16.36 -0.79
N LYS A 149 2.13 15.74 -1.01
CA LYS A 149 3.38 16.46 -1.27
C LYS A 149 3.56 16.89 -2.72
N LYS A 150 2.84 16.26 -3.66
CA LYS A 150 2.99 16.50 -5.11
C LYS A 150 4.39 16.16 -5.63
N ILE A 151 4.94 15.09 -5.12
CA ILE A 151 6.27 14.57 -5.46
C ILE A 151 6.10 13.17 -6.06
N GLU A 152 6.80 12.88 -7.13
CA GLU A 152 6.84 11.55 -7.74
C GLU A 152 7.56 10.56 -6.78
N PRO A 153 6.92 9.44 -6.39
CA PRO A 153 7.43 8.60 -5.32
C PRO A 153 8.73 7.82 -5.61
N LEU A 154 9.06 7.54 -6.87
CA LEU A 154 10.27 6.78 -7.25
C LEU A 154 11.48 7.69 -7.44
N GLU A 155 11.29 8.80 -8.13
CA GLU A 155 12.37 9.72 -8.51
C GLU A 155 12.55 10.83 -7.48
N SER A 156 11.56 11.01 -6.57
CA SER A 156 11.55 12.07 -5.55
C SER A 156 11.59 13.50 -6.13
N GLU A 157 11.12 13.66 -7.36
CA GLU A 157 11.05 14.93 -8.06
C GLU A 157 9.65 15.55 -7.98
N PRO A 158 9.49 16.88 -7.99
CA PRO A 158 8.19 17.52 -8.08
C PRO A 158 7.41 17.08 -9.31
N LEU A 159 6.09 16.90 -9.16
CA LEU A 159 5.22 16.55 -10.29
C LEU A 159 5.22 17.66 -11.35
N GLU A 160 5.30 17.31 -12.63
CA GLU A 160 5.19 18.27 -13.74
C GLU A 160 3.80 18.93 -13.79
N SER A 161 2.74 18.20 -13.48
CA SER A 161 1.33 18.65 -13.52
C SER A 161 0.62 18.35 -12.20
N PRO A 162 0.96 19.03 -11.09
CA PRO A 162 0.43 18.73 -9.76
C PRO A 162 -1.08 18.94 -9.62
N GLU A 163 -1.68 19.78 -10.50
CA GLU A 163 -3.13 20.05 -10.56
C GLU A 163 -3.95 18.83 -11.02
N GLU A 164 -3.35 17.86 -11.69
CA GLU A 164 -4.01 16.61 -12.10
C GLU A 164 -4.20 15.63 -10.93
N TYR A 165 -3.50 15.83 -9.83
CA TYR A 165 -3.51 14.95 -8.65
C TYR A 165 -4.33 15.56 -7.50
N ALA A 166 -5.64 15.64 -7.66
CA ALA A 166 -6.53 16.16 -6.62
C ALA A 166 -6.69 15.17 -5.46
N SER A 167 -6.80 15.68 -4.24
CA SER A 167 -7.15 14.91 -3.05
C SER A 167 -8.19 15.63 -2.20
N MET A 168 -9.03 14.84 -1.49
CA MET A 168 -10.05 15.36 -0.59
C MET A 168 -10.15 14.43 0.63
N ILE A 169 -10.18 15.03 1.81
CA ILE A 169 -10.42 14.30 3.06
C ILE A 169 -11.92 14.08 3.26
N MET A 170 -12.28 12.89 3.73
CA MET A 170 -13.64 12.52 4.11
C MET A 170 -13.60 11.71 5.41
N ASN A 171 -14.21 12.21 6.44
CA ASN A 171 -14.22 11.60 7.77
C ASN A 171 -15.60 11.11 8.17
N PRO A 172 -15.74 10.25 9.20
CA PRO A 172 -17.02 9.81 9.72
C PRO A 172 -18.00 10.95 10.01
N LYS A 173 -17.51 12.08 10.53
CA LYS A 173 -18.33 13.28 10.79
C LYS A 173 -19.02 13.86 9.55
N ASP A 174 -18.50 13.55 8.35
CA ASP A 174 -19.07 14.02 7.08
C ASP A 174 -20.17 13.08 6.56
N ASN A 175 -20.48 11.99 7.30
CA ASN A 175 -21.44 10.95 6.92
C ASN A 175 -22.31 10.50 8.12
N LEU A 176 -22.61 11.39 9.04
CA LEU A 176 -23.31 11.06 10.31
C LEU A 176 -24.66 10.39 10.10
N ASP A 177 -25.42 10.78 9.08
CA ASP A 177 -26.73 10.21 8.77
C ASP A 177 -26.68 8.70 8.43
N ASN A 178 -25.50 8.17 8.11
CA ASN A 178 -25.30 6.76 7.71
C ASN A 178 -24.40 6.00 8.70
N ILE A 179 -24.10 6.57 9.85
CA ILE A 179 -23.20 5.97 10.85
C ILE A 179 -23.90 5.89 12.18
N ASP A 180 -23.82 4.73 12.83
CA ASP A 180 -24.29 4.52 14.17
C ASP A 180 -23.45 5.31 15.19
N GLU A 181 -24.10 5.96 16.16
CA GLU A 181 -23.43 6.70 17.24
C GLU A 181 -22.51 5.82 18.09
N GLU A 182 -22.88 4.55 18.31
CA GLU A 182 -22.07 3.60 19.06
C GLU A 182 -20.75 3.31 18.35
N TYR A 183 -20.78 3.24 17.01
CA TYR A 183 -19.57 3.10 16.20
C TYR A 183 -18.63 4.30 16.37
N LEU A 184 -19.16 5.52 16.38
CA LEU A 184 -18.35 6.73 16.62
C LEU A 184 -17.75 6.76 18.02
N LYS A 185 -18.53 6.35 19.03
CA LYS A 185 -18.06 6.21 20.42
C LYS A 185 -16.95 5.15 20.53
N MET A 186 -17.07 4.05 19.77
CA MET A 186 -16.02 3.03 19.71
C MET A 186 -14.72 3.60 19.11
N LEU A 187 -14.80 4.28 17.96
CA LEU A 187 -13.63 4.90 17.33
C LEU A 187 -12.95 5.93 18.25
N SER A 188 -13.73 6.73 18.97
CA SER A 188 -13.21 7.76 19.89
C SER A 188 -12.43 7.18 21.08
N LYS A 189 -12.70 5.93 21.46
CA LYS A 189 -12.02 5.21 22.55
C LYS A 189 -10.79 4.42 22.09
N MET A 190 -10.51 4.38 20.79
CA MET A 190 -9.32 3.71 20.27
C MET A 190 -8.04 4.41 20.75
N PRO A 191 -6.89 3.68 20.77
CA PRO A 191 -5.58 4.31 20.97
C PRO A 191 -5.40 5.52 20.04
N GLU A 192 -4.66 6.53 20.49
CA GLU A 192 -4.49 7.81 19.77
C GLU A 192 -4.12 7.63 18.31
N LYS A 193 -3.20 6.71 18.02
CA LYS A 193 -2.76 6.36 16.67
C LYS A 193 -3.92 5.90 15.76
N ASP A 194 -4.72 4.95 16.26
CA ASP A 194 -5.84 4.40 15.49
C ASP A 194 -6.95 5.43 15.35
N ARG A 195 -7.20 6.24 16.39
CA ARG A 195 -8.15 7.33 16.34
C ARG A 195 -7.77 8.37 15.29
N LYS A 196 -6.51 8.82 15.26
CA LYS A 196 -5.99 9.73 14.22
C LYS A 196 -6.24 9.18 12.82
N ARG A 197 -5.96 7.90 12.61
CA ARG A 197 -6.12 7.24 11.31
C ARG A 197 -7.59 7.01 10.94
N PHE A 198 -8.37 6.39 11.83
CA PHE A 198 -9.70 5.87 11.48
C PHE A 198 -10.86 6.84 11.78
N LEU A 199 -10.66 7.82 12.67
CA LEU A 199 -11.65 8.84 12.99
C LEU A 199 -11.32 10.20 12.38
N GLU A 200 -10.05 10.63 12.50
CA GLU A 200 -9.61 11.96 12.11
C GLU A 200 -9.04 11.99 10.68
N GLY A 201 -8.71 10.83 10.11
CA GLY A 201 -8.25 10.72 8.72
C GLY A 201 -6.87 11.29 8.47
N GLU A 202 -6.00 11.24 9.47
CA GLU A 202 -4.65 11.79 9.40
C GLU A 202 -3.64 10.76 8.89
N PHE A 203 -2.69 11.22 8.09
CA PHE A 203 -1.49 10.44 7.79
C PHE A 203 -0.59 10.40 9.01
N LEU A 204 -0.25 9.19 9.45
CA LEU A 204 0.58 9.00 10.64
C LEU A 204 2.03 9.38 10.37
N ASP A 205 2.73 9.85 11.40
CA ASP A 205 4.15 10.07 11.28
C ASP A 205 4.90 8.75 11.07
N ALA A 206 6.05 8.83 10.41
CA ALA A 206 6.85 7.67 10.05
C ALA A 206 7.29 6.82 11.25
N ASN A 207 7.34 7.45 12.42
CA ASN A 207 7.73 6.82 13.67
C ASN A 207 6.59 6.09 14.38
N ASP A 208 5.35 6.28 13.92
CA ASP A 208 4.16 5.64 14.45
C ASP A 208 4.01 4.18 13.96
N GLY A 209 4.87 3.31 14.37
CA GLY A 209 4.89 1.88 14.00
C GLY A 209 6.29 1.33 13.85
N GLU A 210 7.29 2.08 14.25
CA GLU A 210 8.65 1.55 14.37
C GLU A 210 8.72 0.45 15.43
N ALA A 211 9.37 -0.67 15.07
CA ALA A 211 9.63 -1.76 16.02
C ALA A 211 10.38 -1.27 17.27
N TYR A 212 11.08 -0.16 17.13
CA TYR A 212 11.82 0.52 18.18
C TYR A 212 11.26 1.93 18.42
N TYR A 213 10.08 2.02 19.01
CA TYR A 213 9.39 3.30 19.32
C TYR A 213 10.21 4.27 20.21
N SER A 214 11.18 3.74 20.94
CA SER A 214 12.12 4.54 21.76
C SER A 214 13.35 5.00 21.00
N PHE A 215 13.48 4.67 19.70
CA PHE A 215 14.61 5.10 18.88
C PHE A 215 14.44 6.55 18.46
N ASP A 216 15.41 7.36 18.83
CA ASP A 216 15.55 8.76 18.44
C ASP A 216 16.87 8.92 17.68
N ARG A 217 16.80 9.35 16.42
CA ARG A 217 17.99 9.42 15.57
C ARG A 217 19.04 10.40 16.08
N GLU A 218 18.63 11.56 16.56
CA GLU A 218 19.56 12.58 17.06
C GLU A 218 20.24 12.14 18.37
N ARG A 219 19.50 11.41 19.19
CA ARG A 219 19.98 10.88 20.47
C ARG A 219 20.83 9.63 20.30
N HIS A 220 20.44 8.69 19.41
CA HIS A 220 21.01 7.36 19.37
C HIS A 220 22.02 7.16 18.24
N VAL A 221 22.01 7.99 17.18
CA VAL A 221 23.00 7.90 16.10
C VAL A 221 24.12 8.91 16.34
N LYS A 222 25.28 8.40 16.72
CA LYS A 222 26.48 9.19 16.99
C LYS A 222 27.70 8.54 16.35
N PRO A 223 28.73 9.30 16.01
CA PRO A 223 30.00 8.72 15.58
C PRO A 223 30.50 7.71 16.63
N CYS A 224 30.67 6.46 16.21
CA CYS A 224 31.10 5.38 17.07
C CYS A 224 32.28 4.67 16.43
N ALA A 225 33.43 4.67 17.10
CA ALA A 225 34.59 3.96 16.64
C ALA A 225 34.68 2.57 17.29
N LYS A 226 35.10 1.57 16.49
CA LYS A 226 35.38 0.22 17.00
C LYS A 226 36.40 0.27 18.11
N GLN A 227 36.08 -0.33 19.25
CA GLN A 227 36.99 -0.48 20.40
C GLN A 227 37.65 -1.87 20.40
N PRO A 228 38.78 -2.07 21.11
CA PRO A 228 39.30 -3.40 21.39
C PRO A 228 38.26 -4.26 22.12
N GLY A 229 38.05 -5.50 21.67
CA GLY A 229 37.11 -6.43 22.31
C GLY A 229 36.35 -7.29 21.30
N THR A 230 35.42 -8.10 21.81
CA THR A 230 34.61 -9.02 21.01
C THR A 230 33.55 -8.27 20.24
N LEU A 231 33.43 -8.54 18.94
CA LEU A 231 32.30 -8.13 18.12
C LEU A 231 31.18 -9.15 18.19
N TRP A 232 29.97 -8.68 18.10
CA TRP A 232 28.76 -9.47 17.95
C TRP A 232 28.19 -9.21 16.55
N ILE A 233 27.97 -10.28 15.78
CA ILE A 233 27.53 -10.20 14.38
C ILE A 233 26.20 -10.91 14.29
N GLY A 234 25.09 -10.14 14.31
CA GLY A 234 23.76 -10.68 14.05
C GLY A 234 23.59 -10.90 12.55
N MET A 235 23.20 -12.11 12.12
CA MET A 235 23.02 -12.43 10.68
C MET A 235 21.61 -12.92 10.41
N ASP A 236 20.99 -12.34 9.38
CA ASP A 236 19.77 -12.83 8.74
C ASP A 236 20.13 -13.51 7.42
N PHE A 237 19.78 -14.80 7.31
CA PHE A 237 20.17 -15.68 6.21
C PHE A 237 19.22 -15.66 5.01
N ASN A 238 18.57 -14.55 4.75
CA ASN A 238 17.81 -14.38 3.51
C ASN A 238 18.75 -14.29 2.29
N VAL A 239 18.30 -14.76 1.13
CA VAL A 239 19.09 -14.72 -0.11
C VAL A 239 19.03 -13.36 -0.76
N MET A 240 17.92 -12.63 -0.58
CA MET A 240 17.70 -11.32 -1.19
C MET A 240 16.93 -10.38 -0.23
N PRO A 241 17.61 -9.55 0.48
CA PRO A 241 19.05 -9.47 0.75
C PRO A 241 19.49 -10.39 1.89
N MET A 242 20.79 -10.78 1.92
CA MET A 242 21.43 -11.28 3.12
C MET A 242 21.98 -10.10 3.92
N THR A 243 21.66 -10.03 5.19
CA THR A 243 22.03 -8.88 6.03
C THR A 243 22.81 -9.28 7.26
N ALA A 244 23.66 -8.39 7.74
CA ALA A 244 24.30 -8.53 9.04
C ALA A 244 24.40 -7.19 9.75
N VAL A 245 24.29 -7.22 11.07
CA VAL A 245 24.51 -6.07 11.95
C VAL A 245 25.71 -6.35 12.85
N ILE A 246 26.69 -5.46 12.86
CA ILE A 246 27.90 -5.59 13.63
C ILE A 246 27.81 -4.68 14.86
N GLY A 247 27.90 -5.25 16.02
CA GLY A 247 27.81 -4.53 17.28
C GLY A 247 28.90 -4.89 18.26
N GLN A 248 29.04 -4.03 19.26
CA GLN A 248 30.01 -4.18 20.35
C GLN A 248 29.44 -3.67 21.66
N TYR A 249 29.66 -4.40 22.74
CA TYR A 249 29.25 -3.97 24.08
C TYR A 249 30.45 -3.39 24.82
N TYR A 250 30.34 -2.10 25.19
CA TYR A 250 31.31 -1.43 26.08
C TYR A 250 30.66 -0.26 26.81
N ASN A 251 31.18 0.11 27.94
CA ASN A 251 30.63 1.19 28.79
C ASN A 251 29.14 1.04 29.08
N GLN A 252 28.70 -0.19 29.38
CA GLN A 252 27.30 -0.54 29.68
C GLN A 252 26.31 -0.25 28.55
N THR A 253 26.80 -0.05 27.34
CA THR A 253 26.00 0.23 26.16
C THR A 253 26.35 -0.72 25.02
N PHE A 254 25.36 -1.17 24.27
CA PHE A 254 25.58 -1.92 23.04
C PHE A 254 25.63 -0.93 21.86
N HIS A 255 26.74 -0.88 21.18
CA HIS A 255 26.97 0.00 20.05
C HIS A 255 26.88 -0.79 18.75
N ILE A 256 25.96 -0.39 17.86
CA ILE A 256 25.96 -0.84 16.48
C ILE A 256 26.98 0.01 15.73
N ILE A 257 27.99 -0.65 15.15
CA ILE A 257 29.13 0.05 14.53
C ILE A 257 29.11 -0.06 13.00
N ASP A 258 28.43 -1.04 12.44
CA ASP A 258 28.26 -1.19 10.99
C ASP A 258 27.07 -2.09 10.66
N GLU A 259 26.60 -1.99 9.42
CA GLU A 259 25.60 -2.87 8.83
C GLU A 259 26.08 -3.38 7.46
N VAL A 260 25.67 -4.58 7.11
CA VAL A 260 25.98 -5.22 5.82
C VAL A 260 24.70 -5.62 5.13
N PHE A 261 24.62 -5.26 3.88
CA PHE A 261 23.48 -5.56 3.01
C PHE A 261 24.03 -6.09 1.68
N LEU A 262 23.77 -7.38 1.40
CA LEU A 262 24.28 -8.06 0.20
C LEU A 262 23.12 -8.63 -0.60
N GLU A 263 22.91 -8.11 -1.79
CA GLU A 263 21.94 -8.66 -2.75
C GLU A 263 22.52 -9.90 -3.44
N ASN A 264 21.64 -10.86 -3.80
CA ASN A 264 22.01 -12.10 -4.49
C ASN A 264 23.24 -12.79 -3.84
N SER A 265 23.19 -12.95 -2.54
CA SER A 265 24.31 -13.41 -1.75
C SER A 265 24.07 -14.79 -1.14
N ASP A 266 25.18 -15.41 -0.70
CA ASP A 266 25.21 -16.64 0.06
C ASP A 266 26.11 -16.48 1.29
N THR A 267 26.11 -17.50 2.16
CA THR A 267 26.90 -17.49 3.39
C THR A 267 28.39 -17.29 3.13
N PHE A 268 28.94 -17.83 2.05
CA PHE A 268 30.37 -17.71 1.73
C PHE A 268 30.73 -16.27 1.36
N LYS A 269 29.90 -15.60 0.54
CA LYS A 269 30.12 -14.20 0.16
C LYS A 269 30.01 -13.28 1.38
N MET A 270 29.05 -13.53 2.27
CA MET A 270 28.94 -12.78 3.52
C MET A 270 30.18 -12.95 4.40
N VAL A 271 30.66 -14.18 4.59
CA VAL A 271 31.88 -14.46 5.36
C VAL A 271 33.09 -13.76 4.74
N ASP A 272 33.25 -13.84 3.42
CA ASP A 272 34.34 -13.18 2.69
C ASP A 272 34.30 -11.65 2.87
N TYR A 273 33.11 -11.05 2.79
CA TYR A 273 32.91 -9.63 3.06
C TYR A 273 33.31 -9.24 4.48
N LEU A 274 32.86 -9.99 5.49
CA LEU A 274 33.18 -9.73 6.89
C LEU A 274 34.69 -9.86 7.16
N LEU A 275 35.35 -10.85 6.55
CA LEU A 275 36.80 -11.02 6.65
C LEU A 275 37.58 -9.89 5.99
N LYS A 276 37.17 -9.42 4.81
CA LYS A 276 37.77 -8.26 4.13
C LYS A 276 37.66 -6.99 4.99
N LYS A 277 36.54 -6.79 5.67
CA LYS A 277 36.34 -5.70 6.63
C LYS A 277 37.03 -5.91 7.97
N ARG A 278 37.70 -7.03 8.18
CA ARG A 278 38.37 -7.45 9.45
C ARG A 278 37.40 -7.49 10.64
N TYR A 279 36.14 -7.88 10.38
CA TYR A 279 35.17 -8.15 11.42
C TYR A 279 35.33 -9.61 11.89
N LYS A 280 35.92 -9.77 13.08
CA LYS A 280 36.07 -11.06 13.76
C LYS A 280 35.32 -11.00 15.08
N GLY A 281 34.39 -11.92 15.29
CA GLY A 281 33.55 -11.92 16.48
C GLY A 281 32.65 -13.13 16.58
N THR A 282 31.73 -13.10 17.52
CA THR A 282 30.70 -14.12 17.68
C THR A 282 29.57 -13.87 16.70
N VAL A 283 29.27 -14.85 15.86
CA VAL A 283 28.13 -14.79 14.94
C VAL A 283 26.89 -15.34 15.65
N ILE A 284 25.81 -14.57 15.59
CA ILE A 284 24.48 -14.94 16.10
C ILE A 284 23.55 -15.05 14.90
N PRO A 285 23.31 -16.30 14.41
CA PRO A 285 22.38 -16.51 13.32
C PRO A 285 20.92 -16.39 13.78
N ASP A 286 20.04 -16.01 12.86
CA ASP A 286 18.61 -16.20 13.05
C ASP A 286 18.20 -17.68 12.95
N SER A 287 16.94 -17.99 13.28
CA SER A 287 16.44 -19.38 13.25
C SER A 287 16.36 -19.97 11.84
N THR A 288 16.31 -19.14 10.80
CA THR A 288 16.19 -19.57 9.39
C THR A 288 17.51 -20.07 8.82
N GLY A 289 18.64 -19.72 9.43
CA GLY A 289 19.98 -20.16 9.03
C GLY A 289 20.20 -21.69 9.07
N ARG A 290 19.27 -22.44 9.67
CA ARG A 290 19.27 -23.92 9.63
C ARG A 290 18.61 -24.50 8.38
N ASN A 291 17.95 -23.68 7.56
CA ASN A 291 17.29 -24.13 6.33
C ASN A 291 18.31 -24.37 5.22
N ARG A 292 18.24 -25.55 4.58
CA ARG A 292 19.18 -25.97 3.51
C ARG A 292 19.27 -25.05 2.29
N LYS A 293 18.33 -24.10 2.15
CA LYS A 293 18.27 -23.17 0.99
C LYS A 293 19.32 -22.05 1.01
N THR A 294 20.01 -21.81 2.12
CA THR A 294 21.01 -20.75 2.25
C THR A 294 22.45 -21.21 2.02
N SER A 295 22.68 -22.50 1.79
CA SER A 295 24.01 -23.09 1.65
C SER A 295 24.50 -23.24 0.21
N GLY A 296 23.81 -22.65 -0.79
CA GLY A 296 24.31 -22.61 -2.17
C GLY A 296 24.47 -24.00 -2.86
N LYS A 297 23.75 -25.01 -2.43
CA LYS A 297 23.62 -26.30 -3.11
C LYS A 297 22.19 -26.64 -3.44
#